data_b2a80cb1ab6e8f6f1ef3c04d2ae0fcae
#
_entry.id   b2a80cb1ab6e8f6f1ef3c04d2ae0fcae
#
_cell.length_a   1.000
_cell.length_b   1.000
_cell.length_c   1.000
_cell.angle_alpha   90.00
_cell.angle_beta   90.00
_cell.angle_gamma   90.00
#
_symmetry.space_group_name_H-M   'P 1'
#
loop_
_entity.id
_entity.type
_entity.pdbx_description
1 polymer ?
#
loop_
_entity_poly.entity_id
_entity_poly.type
_entity_poly.pdbx_seq_one_letter_code
_entity_poly.pdbx_strand_id
1 'polypeptide(L)'
;MSETTGAALCRSGKEENMLQLLSGSQRTVDALGFLLAFALTALMDSVFREKLPQDHGRAFAVNGELSKGKARGSGLIFVLCIALVTLAVVPLRTEYIIYTVLLIASMLSGYFDDASEVAWNEYKKGFIDLVIAIVAGVTYLNFNSTAVHFLNWSFAIPYPLYLVLIVVLIWASINVVNCTDGVDGLSASLAVVSIGTFLLAYGKELGDYATAAI
;
A
#
# COMPACT_ATOMS: atom_id res chain seq x y z
N MET A 1 -21.86 35.45 -24.00
CA MET A 1 -22.92 34.80 -23.26
C MET A 1 -22.64 33.30 -23.35
N SER A 2 -22.23 32.64 -22.36
CA SER A 2 -21.96 32.85 -20.93
C SER A 2 -20.87 31.87 -20.47
N GLU A 3 -19.83 32.41 -19.92
CA GLU A 3 -18.96 31.76 -18.99
C GLU A 3 -19.77 31.28 -17.80
N THR A 4 -19.96 30.01 -17.64
CA THR A 4 -20.33 29.42 -16.37
C THR A 4 -20.14 27.92 -16.46
N THR A 5 -18.92 27.41 -16.30
CA THR A 5 -18.76 26.02 -15.84
C THR A 5 -17.27 25.72 -15.58
N GLY A 6 -16.62 26.48 -14.81
CA GLY A 6 -15.22 26.22 -14.45
C GLY A 6 -14.93 26.30 -12.96
N ALA A 7 -15.94 26.62 -12.19
CA ALA A 7 -15.77 26.82 -10.75
C ALA A 7 -16.38 25.68 -9.92
N ALA A 8 -16.30 24.45 -10.42
CA ALA A 8 -16.65 23.29 -9.64
C ALA A 8 -15.44 22.82 -8.84
N LEU A 9 -15.26 23.49 -7.69
CA LEU A 9 -14.89 22.86 -6.46
C LEU A 9 -13.46 22.35 -6.29
N CYS A 10 -12.55 23.26 -6.25
CA CYS A 10 -11.56 23.17 -5.19
C CYS A 10 -12.24 23.55 -3.85
N ARG A 11 -13.17 22.74 -3.40
CA ARG A 11 -13.63 22.73 -2.01
C ARG A 11 -12.64 21.89 -1.22
N SER A 12 -11.45 22.45 -1.01
CA SER A 12 -10.58 22.09 0.08
C SER A 12 -11.30 22.45 1.39
N GLY A 13 -12.31 21.65 1.72
CA GLY A 13 -12.67 21.50 3.11
C GLY A 13 -11.46 20.83 3.75
N LYS A 14 -10.74 21.55 4.58
CA LYS A 14 -9.78 20.94 5.51
C LYS A 14 -10.58 19.93 6.35
N GLU A 15 -10.60 18.68 5.91
CA GLU A 15 -11.01 17.58 6.76
C GLU A 15 -9.87 17.41 7.77
N GLU A 16 -10.00 18.07 8.89
CA GLU A 16 -9.06 17.97 10.00
C GLU A 16 -9.20 16.58 10.61
N ASN A 17 -8.14 15.79 10.57
CA ASN A 17 -8.11 14.53 11.31
C ASN A 17 -7.95 14.82 12.82
N MET A 18 -8.32 13.86 13.65
CA MET A 18 -8.35 14.01 15.11
C MET A 18 -6.96 14.39 15.69
N LEU A 19 -5.87 13.90 15.11
CA LEU A 19 -4.50 14.22 15.55
C LEU A 19 -4.05 15.60 15.08
N GLN A 20 -4.54 16.10 13.94
CA GLN A 20 -4.25 17.44 13.45
C GLN A 20 -4.85 18.52 14.36
N LEU A 21 -6.03 18.27 14.92
CA LEU A 21 -6.63 19.14 15.95
C LEU A 21 -5.76 19.23 17.20
N LEU A 22 -5.02 18.17 17.53
CA LEU A 22 -4.17 18.12 18.73
C LEU A 22 -2.77 18.72 18.50
N SER A 23 -2.22 18.61 17.28
CA SER A 23 -0.81 18.96 17.00
C SER A 23 -0.59 20.27 16.25
N GLY A 24 -1.61 20.78 15.59
CA GLY A 24 -1.54 22.04 14.83
C GLY A 24 -0.61 22.05 13.60
N SER A 25 0.12 20.96 13.32
CA SER A 25 1.04 20.85 12.19
C SER A 25 0.97 19.47 11.54
N GLN A 26 0.76 19.42 10.23
CA GLN A 26 0.73 18.17 9.47
C GLN A 26 2.02 17.34 9.65
N ARG A 27 3.19 17.98 9.61
CA ARG A 27 4.47 17.29 9.82
C ARG A 27 4.58 16.60 11.18
N THR A 28 3.99 17.18 12.20
CA THR A 28 3.97 16.56 13.54
C THR A 28 3.07 15.32 13.55
N VAL A 29 1.93 15.39 12.86
CA VAL A 29 1.00 14.26 12.72
C VAL A 29 1.67 13.12 11.96
N ASP A 30 2.35 13.41 10.85
CA ASP A 30 3.07 12.43 10.03
C ASP A 30 4.16 11.72 10.85
N ALA A 31 4.98 12.50 11.57
CA ALA A 31 6.04 11.95 12.42
C ALA A 31 5.48 11.09 13.56
N LEU A 32 4.40 11.52 14.21
CA LEU A 32 3.73 10.75 15.25
C LEU A 32 3.10 9.49 14.69
N GLY A 33 2.48 9.56 13.52
CA GLY A 33 1.92 8.41 12.81
C GLY A 33 2.98 7.35 12.50
N PHE A 34 4.11 7.78 11.95
CA PHE A 34 5.25 6.90 11.69
C PHE A 34 5.76 6.21 12.97
N LEU A 35 6.03 6.98 14.01
CA LEU A 35 6.54 6.44 15.28
C LEU A 35 5.53 5.49 15.93
N LEU A 36 4.24 5.82 15.86
CA LEU A 36 3.17 4.98 16.38
C LEU A 36 3.05 3.67 15.60
N ALA A 37 3.08 3.73 14.27
CA ALA A 37 3.04 2.54 13.40
C ALA A 37 4.23 1.63 13.67
N PHE A 38 5.44 2.20 13.76
CA PHE A 38 6.66 1.46 14.04
C PHE A 38 6.60 0.79 15.44
N ALA A 39 6.27 1.55 16.49
CA ALA A 39 6.20 1.04 17.86
C ALA A 39 5.12 -0.04 18.00
N LEU A 40 3.94 0.20 17.42
CA LEU A 40 2.84 -0.75 17.46
C LEU A 40 3.19 -2.05 16.72
N THR A 41 3.79 -1.95 15.55
CA THR A 41 4.23 -3.11 14.78
C THR A 41 5.30 -3.91 15.53
N ALA A 42 6.32 -3.24 16.05
CA ALA A 42 7.38 -3.91 16.82
C ALA A 42 6.84 -4.62 18.08
N LEU A 43 5.89 -3.98 18.78
CA LEU A 43 5.24 -4.58 19.94
C LEU A 43 4.39 -5.79 19.53
N MET A 44 3.54 -5.63 18.54
CA MET A 44 2.64 -6.70 18.08
C MET A 44 3.43 -7.89 17.49
N ASP A 45 4.47 -7.63 16.71
CA ASP A 45 5.33 -8.69 16.19
C ASP A 45 6.01 -9.47 17.33
N SER A 46 6.55 -8.78 18.34
CA SER A 46 7.19 -9.44 19.49
C SER A 46 6.21 -10.34 20.26
N VAL A 47 4.94 -9.97 20.37
CA VAL A 47 3.92 -10.70 21.12
C VAL A 47 3.30 -11.85 20.30
N PHE A 48 3.08 -11.62 19.02
CA PHE A 48 2.28 -12.55 18.19
C PHE A 48 3.11 -13.42 17.24
N ARG A 49 4.40 -13.15 17.06
CA ARG A 49 5.29 -13.88 16.15
C ARG A 49 5.26 -15.39 16.36
N GLU A 50 5.19 -15.86 17.59
CA GLU A 50 5.16 -17.30 17.91
C GLU A 50 3.83 -17.98 17.54
N LYS A 51 2.77 -17.18 17.32
CA LYS A 51 1.43 -17.68 16.94
C LYS A 51 1.24 -17.74 15.42
N LEU A 52 2.18 -17.19 14.66
CA LEU A 52 2.14 -17.22 13.20
C LEU A 52 2.51 -18.61 12.67
N PRO A 53 2.05 -18.97 11.44
CA PRO A 53 2.51 -20.16 10.75
C PRO A 53 4.03 -20.18 10.66
N GLN A 54 4.61 -21.37 10.83
CA GLN A 54 6.07 -21.54 10.75
C GLN A 54 6.45 -22.12 9.39
N ASP A 55 7.63 -21.70 8.89
CA ASP A 55 8.17 -22.23 7.65
C ASP A 55 8.57 -23.68 7.83
N HIS A 56 8.13 -24.54 6.91
CA HIS A 56 8.45 -25.97 6.88
C HIS A 56 9.79 -26.27 6.18
N GLY A 57 10.49 -25.24 5.68
CA GLY A 57 11.67 -25.36 4.84
C GLY A 57 11.32 -25.39 3.35
N ARG A 58 12.25 -24.94 2.50
CA ARG A 58 12.07 -24.88 1.04
C ARG A 58 12.92 -25.92 0.36
N ALA A 59 12.33 -27.02 -0.09
CA ALA A 59 13.04 -28.16 -0.70
C ALA A 59 13.86 -27.78 -1.95
N PHE A 60 13.51 -26.71 -2.65
CA PHE A 60 14.14 -26.30 -3.91
C PHE A 60 15.04 -25.06 -3.79
N ALA A 61 15.17 -24.47 -2.59
CA ALA A 61 16.02 -23.30 -2.36
C ALA A 61 17.39 -23.71 -1.83
N VAL A 62 18.43 -23.01 -2.29
CA VAL A 62 19.79 -23.16 -1.72
C VAL A 62 19.71 -22.80 -0.23
N ASN A 63 20.12 -23.73 0.64
CA ASN A 63 19.99 -23.58 2.10
C ASN A 63 18.56 -23.42 2.63
N GLY A 64 17.54 -23.93 1.93
CA GLY A 64 16.13 -23.81 2.31
C GLY A 64 15.78 -24.41 3.68
N GLU A 65 16.59 -25.32 4.20
CA GLU A 65 16.47 -25.85 5.58
C GLU A 65 16.71 -24.79 6.67
N LEU A 66 17.47 -23.71 6.37
CA LEU A 66 17.77 -22.65 7.32
C LEU A 66 16.53 -21.74 7.60
N SER A 67 15.52 -21.80 6.76
CA SER A 67 14.26 -21.07 6.97
C SER A 67 13.28 -21.82 7.89
N LYS A 68 13.53 -23.09 8.16
CA LYS A 68 12.65 -23.94 8.97
C LYS A 68 12.47 -23.38 10.38
N GLY A 69 11.22 -23.24 10.80
CA GLY A 69 10.85 -22.68 12.09
C GLY A 69 10.81 -21.14 12.16
N LYS A 70 11.12 -20.43 11.06
CA LYS A 70 10.89 -18.98 10.98
C LYS A 70 9.39 -18.70 10.84
N ALA A 71 8.92 -17.63 11.49
CA ALA A 71 7.52 -17.20 11.35
C ALA A 71 7.25 -16.71 9.92
N ARG A 72 6.17 -17.21 9.31
CA ARG A 72 5.63 -16.76 8.02
C ARG A 72 4.38 -15.93 8.25
N GLY A 73 4.03 -15.07 7.29
CA GLY A 73 2.82 -14.28 7.38
C GLY A 73 2.89 -13.12 8.39
N SER A 74 4.07 -12.65 8.77
CA SER A 74 4.25 -11.44 9.59
C SER A 74 3.62 -10.21 8.94
N GLY A 75 3.39 -10.25 7.63
CA GLY A 75 2.59 -9.28 6.89
C GLY A 75 1.23 -8.99 7.50
N LEU A 76 0.59 -10.01 8.11
CA LEU A 76 -0.68 -9.85 8.82
C LEU A 76 -0.55 -8.81 9.94
N ILE A 77 0.52 -8.86 10.71
CA ILE A 77 0.73 -7.99 11.86
C ILE A 77 1.00 -6.56 11.40
N PHE A 78 2.02 -6.36 10.56
CA PHE A 78 2.42 -4.99 10.21
C PHE A 78 1.37 -4.29 9.32
N VAL A 79 0.69 -4.98 8.40
CA VAL A 79 -0.35 -4.37 7.58
C VAL A 79 -1.55 -3.95 8.41
N LEU A 80 -1.99 -4.75 9.38
CA LEU A 80 -3.06 -4.35 10.29
C LEU A 80 -2.67 -3.16 11.15
N CYS A 81 -1.43 -3.13 11.68
CA CYS A 81 -0.94 -1.99 12.44
C CYS A 81 -0.90 -0.72 11.59
N ILE A 82 -0.36 -0.80 10.36
CA ILE A 82 -0.32 0.32 9.43
C ILE A 82 -1.74 0.77 9.07
N ALA A 83 -2.66 -0.14 8.75
CA ALA A 83 -4.04 0.20 8.42
C ALA A 83 -4.74 0.93 9.56
N LEU A 84 -4.57 0.47 10.81
CA LEU A 84 -5.14 1.14 11.99
C LEU A 84 -4.57 2.55 12.18
N VAL A 85 -3.26 2.72 12.05
CA VAL A 85 -2.62 4.03 12.18
C VAL A 85 -3.03 4.95 11.02
N THR A 86 -3.07 4.44 9.79
CA THR A 86 -3.53 5.21 8.63
C THR A 86 -4.94 5.74 8.83
N LEU A 87 -5.88 4.90 9.29
CA LEU A 87 -7.25 5.33 9.59
C LEU A 87 -7.34 6.38 10.72
N ALA A 88 -6.36 6.41 11.63
CA ALA A 88 -6.30 7.40 12.71
C ALA A 88 -5.65 8.73 12.29
N VAL A 89 -4.69 8.68 11.38
CA VAL A 89 -3.82 9.82 11.02
C VAL A 89 -4.28 10.49 9.72
N VAL A 90 -4.69 9.71 8.73
CA VAL A 90 -5.10 10.21 7.41
C VAL A 90 -6.59 10.60 7.41
N PRO A 91 -6.99 11.68 6.74
CA PRO A 91 -8.40 12.03 6.60
C PRO A 91 -9.22 10.89 6.00
N LEU A 92 -10.39 10.59 6.60
CA LEU A 92 -11.27 9.49 6.18
C LEU A 92 -12.01 9.84 4.88
N ARG A 93 -11.29 9.85 3.77
CA ARG A 93 -11.88 9.96 2.42
C ARG A 93 -12.24 8.59 1.90
N THR A 94 -13.32 8.51 1.13
CA THR A 94 -13.78 7.24 0.51
C THR A 94 -12.67 6.55 -0.26
N GLU A 95 -11.85 7.30 -0.99
CA GLU A 95 -10.71 6.79 -1.74
C GLU A 95 -9.71 6.05 -0.85
N TYR A 96 -9.30 6.66 0.26
CA TYR A 96 -8.31 6.08 1.18
C TYR A 96 -8.86 4.88 1.94
N ILE A 97 -10.15 4.89 2.25
CA ILE A 97 -10.83 3.72 2.85
C ILE A 97 -10.80 2.54 1.89
N ILE A 98 -11.10 2.77 0.59
CA ILE A 98 -11.05 1.70 -0.42
C ILE A 98 -9.62 1.16 -0.54
N TYR A 99 -8.60 2.01 -0.63
CA TYR A 99 -7.21 1.55 -0.69
C TYR A 99 -6.80 0.77 0.57
N THR A 100 -7.22 1.19 1.74
CA THR A 100 -6.96 0.46 2.99
C THR A 100 -7.62 -0.92 2.98
N VAL A 101 -8.85 -1.02 2.48
CA VAL A 101 -9.54 -2.32 2.33
C VAL A 101 -8.82 -3.21 1.32
N LEU A 102 -8.37 -2.66 0.18
CA LEU A 102 -7.61 -3.40 -0.83
C LEU A 102 -6.24 -3.87 -0.29
N LEU A 103 -5.57 -3.04 0.50
CA LEU A 103 -4.34 -3.41 1.18
C LEU A 103 -4.56 -4.60 2.13
N ILE A 104 -5.62 -4.57 2.92
CA ILE A 104 -5.99 -5.68 3.81
C ILE A 104 -6.36 -6.92 3.00
N ALA A 105 -7.09 -6.78 1.91
CA ALA A 105 -7.46 -7.91 1.04
C ALA A 105 -6.22 -8.57 0.40
N SER A 106 -5.26 -7.77 -0.07
CA SER A 106 -3.99 -8.27 -0.60
C SER A 106 -3.17 -9.00 0.47
N MET A 107 -3.08 -8.43 1.66
CA MET A 107 -2.43 -9.06 2.81
C MET A 107 -3.09 -10.39 3.18
N LEU A 108 -4.42 -10.45 3.25
CA LEU A 108 -5.15 -11.68 3.55
C LEU A 108 -4.92 -12.75 2.48
N SER A 109 -4.89 -12.36 1.20
CA SER A 109 -4.56 -13.28 0.10
C SER A 109 -3.18 -13.92 0.32
N GLY A 110 -2.16 -13.12 0.62
CA GLY A 110 -0.82 -13.63 0.91
C GLY A 110 -0.77 -14.50 2.18
N TYR A 111 -1.44 -14.07 3.24
CA TYR A 111 -1.50 -14.83 4.49
C TYR A 111 -2.17 -16.20 4.33
N PHE A 112 -3.28 -16.29 3.61
CA PHE A 112 -3.95 -17.55 3.36
C PHE A 112 -3.16 -18.50 2.45
N ASP A 113 -2.37 -17.94 1.52
CA ASP A 113 -1.43 -18.76 0.75
C ASP A 113 -0.34 -19.34 1.66
N ASP A 114 0.26 -18.50 2.51
CA ASP A 114 1.30 -18.91 3.46
C ASP A 114 0.81 -19.90 4.53
N ALA A 115 -0.44 -19.79 4.95
CA ALA A 115 -1.05 -20.63 5.97
C ALA A 115 -1.61 -21.95 5.40
N SER A 116 -1.71 -22.09 4.07
CA SER A 116 -2.24 -23.31 3.45
C SER A 116 -1.19 -24.41 3.44
N GLU A 117 -1.62 -25.66 3.69
CA GLU A 117 -0.75 -26.86 3.63
C GLU A 117 -0.18 -27.08 2.23
N VAL A 118 -0.96 -26.74 1.21
CA VAL A 118 -0.57 -26.78 -0.21
C VAL A 118 -0.58 -25.36 -0.75
N ALA A 119 0.56 -24.92 -1.25
CA ALA A 119 0.70 -23.58 -1.86
C ALA A 119 -0.36 -23.36 -2.93
N TRP A 120 -0.93 -22.17 -2.96
CA TRP A 120 -1.93 -21.83 -3.97
C TRP A 120 -1.32 -21.85 -5.38
N ASN A 121 -2.14 -22.26 -6.34
CA ASN A 121 -1.75 -22.17 -7.74
C ASN A 121 -1.52 -20.69 -8.14
N GLU A 122 -0.46 -20.44 -8.90
CA GLU A 122 -0.09 -19.12 -9.41
C GLU A 122 -1.23 -18.40 -10.13
N TYR A 123 -2.08 -19.15 -10.86
CA TYR A 123 -3.26 -18.60 -11.53
C TYR A 123 -4.30 -18.05 -10.55
N LYS A 124 -4.52 -18.73 -9.42
CA LYS A 124 -5.45 -18.26 -8.38
C LYS A 124 -4.95 -16.97 -7.74
N LYS A 125 -3.66 -16.92 -7.40
CA LYS A 125 -3.01 -15.73 -6.87
C LYS A 125 -3.06 -14.58 -7.86
N GLY A 126 -2.58 -14.80 -9.09
CA GLY A 126 -2.56 -13.80 -10.14
C GLY A 126 -3.95 -13.25 -10.47
N PHE A 127 -5.00 -14.07 -10.36
CA PHE A 127 -6.38 -13.61 -10.58
C PHE A 127 -6.88 -12.71 -9.43
N ILE A 128 -6.60 -13.06 -8.18
CA ILE A 128 -6.95 -12.23 -7.02
C ILE A 128 -6.24 -10.87 -7.10
N ASP A 129 -4.94 -10.88 -7.39
CA ASP A 129 -4.14 -9.69 -7.56
C ASP A 129 -4.65 -8.81 -8.72
N LEU A 130 -5.10 -9.43 -9.81
CA LEU A 130 -5.72 -8.71 -10.94
C LEU A 130 -7.02 -8.02 -10.53
N VAL A 131 -7.88 -8.69 -9.76
CA VAL A 131 -9.12 -8.08 -9.25
C VAL A 131 -8.81 -6.89 -8.35
N ILE A 132 -7.84 -7.02 -7.44
CA ILE A 132 -7.37 -5.93 -6.59
C ILE A 132 -6.85 -4.77 -7.43
N ALA A 133 -6.04 -5.05 -8.45
CA ALA A 133 -5.49 -4.04 -9.35
C ALA A 133 -6.58 -3.30 -10.15
N ILE A 134 -7.61 -4.03 -10.62
CA ILE A 134 -8.75 -3.41 -11.32
C ILE A 134 -9.52 -2.47 -10.40
N VAL A 135 -9.86 -2.92 -9.18
CA VAL A 135 -10.60 -2.08 -8.23
C VAL A 135 -9.78 -0.85 -7.84
N ALA A 136 -8.47 -1.02 -7.61
CA ALA A 136 -7.58 0.10 -7.32
C ALA A 136 -7.49 1.09 -8.48
N GLY A 137 -7.34 0.60 -9.73
CA GLY A 137 -7.27 1.43 -10.92
C GLY A 137 -8.56 2.21 -11.20
N VAL A 138 -9.71 1.55 -11.06
CA VAL A 138 -11.03 2.20 -11.19
C VAL A 138 -11.21 3.26 -10.09
N THR A 139 -10.85 2.93 -8.86
CA THR A 139 -10.91 3.88 -7.74
C THR A 139 -10.04 5.10 -8.04
N TYR A 140 -8.78 4.89 -8.44
CA TYR A 140 -7.88 5.99 -8.79
C TYR A 140 -8.49 6.92 -9.85
N LEU A 141 -9.02 6.37 -10.94
CA LEU A 141 -9.58 7.17 -12.05
C LEU A 141 -10.92 7.83 -11.71
N ASN A 142 -11.63 7.37 -10.68
CA ASN A 142 -12.85 8.03 -10.21
C ASN A 142 -12.55 9.29 -9.37
N PHE A 143 -11.42 9.32 -8.69
CA PHE A 143 -11.03 10.43 -7.82
C PHE A 143 -9.95 11.34 -8.42
N ASN A 144 -9.24 10.88 -9.46
CA ASN A 144 -8.12 11.58 -10.06
C ASN A 144 -8.31 11.82 -11.56
N SER A 145 -7.62 12.81 -12.10
CA SER A 145 -7.69 13.13 -13.54
C SER A 145 -6.83 12.17 -14.36
N THR A 146 -7.15 12.04 -15.66
CA THR A 146 -6.34 11.29 -16.63
C THR A 146 -5.19 12.11 -17.23
N ALA A 147 -4.97 13.33 -16.73
CA ALA A 147 -3.90 14.20 -17.17
C ALA A 147 -2.56 13.70 -16.60
N VAL A 148 -1.61 13.51 -17.49
CA VAL A 148 -0.23 13.14 -17.15
C VAL A 148 0.67 14.31 -17.45
N HIS A 149 1.48 14.70 -16.47
CA HIS A 149 2.49 15.75 -16.58
C HIS A 149 3.87 15.10 -16.62
N PHE A 150 4.58 15.27 -17.71
CA PHE A 150 5.94 14.78 -17.84
C PHE A 150 6.85 15.90 -18.32
N LEU A 151 7.74 16.32 -17.44
CA LEU A 151 8.58 17.52 -17.64
C LEU A 151 7.71 18.74 -17.98
N ASN A 152 7.86 19.29 -19.18
CA ASN A 152 7.07 20.44 -19.66
C ASN A 152 5.87 20.04 -20.53
N TRP A 153 5.59 18.75 -20.62
CA TRP A 153 4.51 18.23 -21.46
C TRP A 153 3.34 17.83 -20.59
N SER A 154 2.13 18.20 -21.01
CA SER A 154 0.88 17.82 -20.36
C SER A 154 -0.03 17.21 -21.43
N PHE A 155 -0.45 15.99 -21.23
CA PHE A 155 -1.38 15.31 -22.11
C PHE A 155 -2.36 14.47 -21.32
N ALA A 156 -3.58 14.32 -21.83
CA ALA A 156 -4.58 13.44 -21.24
C ALA A 156 -4.60 12.10 -21.96
N ILE A 157 -4.53 11.03 -21.19
CA ILE A 157 -4.65 9.68 -21.71
C ILE A 157 -6.14 9.32 -21.74
N PRO A 158 -6.67 8.71 -22.84
CA PRO A 158 -8.04 8.22 -22.86
C PRO A 158 -8.31 7.26 -21.69
N TYR A 159 -9.46 7.42 -21.02
CA TYR A 159 -9.81 6.66 -19.82
C TYR A 159 -9.56 5.14 -19.94
N PRO A 160 -10.02 4.42 -21.00
CA PRO A 160 -9.82 2.98 -21.10
C PRO A 160 -8.34 2.59 -21.18
N LEU A 161 -7.55 3.37 -21.91
CA LEU A 161 -6.11 3.11 -22.04
C LEU A 161 -5.40 3.35 -20.71
N TYR A 162 -5.75 4.44 -20.02
CA TYR A 162 -5.13 4.77 -18.73
C TYR A 162 -5.49 3.73 -17.67
N LEU A 163 -6.74 3.24 -17.65
CA LEU A 163 -7.15 2.15 -16.76
C LEU A 163 -6.30 0.90 -17.00
N VAL A 164 -6.12 0.49 -18.25
CA VAL A 164 -5.30 -0.69 -18.58
C VAL A 164 -3.86 -0.50 -18.10
N LEU A 165 -3.27 0.67 -18.34
CA LEU A 165 -1.90 0.97 -17.90
C LEU A 165 -1.76 0.92 -16.38
N ILE A 166 -2.70 1.50 -15.62
CA ILE A 166 -2.70 1.46 -14.15
C ILE A 166 -2.86 0.03 -13.66
N VAL A 167 -3.82 -0.73 -14.20
CA VAL A 167 -4.06 -2.12 -13.79
C VAL A 167 -2.82 -2.98 -14.05
N VAL A 168 -2.22 -2.88 -15.24
CA VAL A 168 -0.98 -3.61 -15.57
C VAL A 168 0.15 -3.22 -14.62
N LEU A 169 0.32 -1.92 -14.34
CA LEU A 169 1.35 -1.43 -13.44
C LEU A 169 1.18 -2.00 -12.02
N ILE A 170 -0.02 -1.90 -11.44
CA ILE A 170 -0.31 -2.40 -10.09
C ILE A 170 -0.16 -3.91 -10.04
N TRP A 171 -0.77 -4.64 -10.97
CA TRP A 171 -0.69 -6.11 -11.03
C TRP A 171 0.74 -6.61 -11.19
N ALA A 172 1.51 -6.01 -12.11
CA ALA A 172 2.92 -6.34 -12.29
C ALA A 172 3.74 -6.03 -11.03
N SER A 173 3.50 -4.89 -10.38
CA SER A 173 4.20 -4.51 -9.15
C SER A 173 3.96 -5.52 -8.02
N ILE A 174 2.71 -5.94 -7.79
CA ILE A 174 2.39 -6.95 -6.78
C ILE A 174 3.15 -8.25 -7.06
N ASN A 175 3.13 -8.73 -8.30
CA ASN A 175 3.77 -10.00 -8.67
C ASN A 175 5.31 -9.91 -8.65
N VAL A 176 5.90 -8.81 -9.09
CA VAL A 176 7.35 -8.60 -9.04
C VAL A 176 7.85 -8.52 -7.60
N VAL A 177 7.16 -7.77 -6.73
CA VAL A 177 7.51 -7.70 -5.29
C VAL A 177 7.42 -9.08 -4.64
N ASN A 178 6.38 -9.85 -4.94
CA ASN A 178 6.24 -11.21 -4.45
C ASN A 178 7.40 -12.13 -4.91
N CYS A 179 7.86 -11.99 -6.17
CA CYS A 179 9.02 -12.73 -6.66
C CYS A 179 10.35 -12.31 -6.00
N THR A 180 10.48 -11.07 -5.53
CA THR A 180 11.69 -10.60 -4.85
C THR A 180 11.78 -11.04 -3.39
N ASP A 181 10.68 -11.53 -2.81
CA ASP A 181 10.61 -11.99 -1.40
C ASP A 181 11.17 -13.40 -1.21
N GLY A 182 12.33 -13.65 -1.81
CA GLY A 182 13.06 -14.92 -1.70
C GLY A 182 14.25 -14.89 -0.75
N VAL A 183 14.68 -13.71 -0.31
CA VAL A 183 15.86 -13.49 0.55
C VAL A 183 15.45 -12.60 1.71
N ASP A 184 15.87 -12.99 2.93
CA ASP A 184 15.55 -12.24 4.15
C ASP A 184 15.96 -10.75 4.02
N GLY A 185 14.97 -9.86 4.15
CA GLY A 185 15.15 -8.41 4.12
C GLY A 185 15.27 -7.76 2.75
N LEU A 186 15.36 -8.50 1.65
CA LEU A 186 15.51 -7.92 0.30
C LEU A 186 14.28 -7.10 -0.10
N SER A 187 13.10 -7.70 -0.03
CA SER A 187 11.83 -7.05 -0.37
C SER A 187 11.58 -5.81 0.49
N ALA A 188 11.78 -5.93 1.81
CA ALA A 188 11.62 -4.81 2.74
C ALA A 188 12.61 -3.67 2.45
N SER A 189 13.88 -3.97 2.16
CA SER A 189 14.89 -2.97 1.82
C SER A 189 14.55 -2.23 0.53
N LEU A 190 14.10 -2.95 -0.50
CA LEU A 190 13.67 -2.35 -1.77
C LEU A 190 12.44 -1.45 -1.57
N ALA A 191 11.47 -1.90 -0.75
CA ALA A 191 10.29 -1.10 -0.42
C ALA A 191 10.68 0.21 0.29
N VAL A 192 11.54 0.15 1.30
CA VAL A 192 12.04 1.34 2.03
C VAL A 192 12.74 2.31 1.08
N VAL A 193 13.62 1.83 0.21
CA VAL A 193 14.33 2.69 -0.76
C VAL A 193 13.36 3.31 -1.76
N SER A 194 12.44 2.52 -2.31
CA SER A 194 11.48 2.99 -3.32
C SER A 194 10.52 4.02 -2.72
N ILE A 195 9.84 3.68 -1.62
CA ILE A 195 8.90 4.58 -0.94
C ILE A 195 9.63 5.82 -0.43
N GLY A 196 10.80 5.66 0.19
CA GLY A 196 11.61 6.78 0.67
C GLY A 196 12.02 7.73 -0.44
N THR A 197 12.40 7.22 -1.61
CA THR A 197 12.73 8.04 -2.78
C THR A 197 11.52 8.83 -3.27
N PHE A 198 10.36 8.20 -3.37
CA PHE A 198 9.12 8.89 -3.74
C PHE A 198 8.75 9.98 -2.74
N LEU A 199 8.84 9.71 -1.45
CA LEU A 199 8.57 10.69 -0.40
C LEU A 199 9.53 11.89 -0.44
N LEU A 200 10.81 11.66 -0.68
CA LEU A 200 11.80 12.73 -0.79
C LEU A 200 11.61 13.57 -2.06
N ALA A 201 11.30 12.92 -3.18
CA ALA A 201 11.14 13.59 -4.46
C ALA A 201 9.79 14.32 -4.60
N TYR A 202 8.72 13.71 -4.13
CA TYR A 202 7.34 14.15 -4.43
C TYR A 202 6.47 14.36 -3.19
N GLY A 203 7.01 14.28 -1.98
CA GLY A 203 6.22 14.34 -0.75
C GLY A 203 5.40 15.63 -0.58
N LYS A 204 5.82 16.74 -1.22
CA LYS A 204 5.05 17.99 -1.20
C LYS A 204 3.85 17.97 -2.14
N GLU A 205 3.99 17.30 -3.28
CA GLU A 205 2.94 17.15 -4.29
C GLU A 205 1.94 16.07 -3.92
N LEU A 206 2.41 15.03 -3.22
CA LEU A 206 1.58 13.89 -2.81
C LEU A 206 0.60 14.24 -1.67
N GLY A 207 0.90 15.25 -0.86
CA GLY A 207 0.02 15.67 0.23
C GLY A 207 -0.38 14.50 1.17
N ASP A 208 -1.70 14.19 1.23
CA ASP A 208 -2.23 13.13 2.09
C ASP A 208 -1.74 11.72 1.73
N TYR A 209 -1.38 11.46 0.46
CA TYR A 209 -0.77 10.19 0.06
C TYR A 209 0.63 9.99 0.65
N ALA A 210 1.39 11.07 0.81
CA ALA A 210 2.69 11.01 1.47
C ALA A 210 2.54 10.60 2.94
N THR A 211 1.53 11.14 3.64
CA THR A 211 1.23 10.76 5.02
C THR A 211 0.90 9.28 5.14
N ALA A 212 0.12 8.74 4.21
CA ALA A 212 -0.25 7.32 4.21
C ALA A 212 0.93 6.38 3.84
N ALA A 213 1.96 6.89 3.17
CA ALA A 213 3.12 6.11 2.74
C ALA A 213 4.25 6.06 3.79
N ILE A 214 4.25 6.96 4.77
CA ILE A 214 5.21 6.97 5.89
C ILE A 214 4.84 5.91 6.92
#